data_f9b1fe77439a792b402240733d4a59ed
#
_entry.id   f9b1fe77439a792b402240733d4a59ed
#
_cell.length_a   1.000
_cell.length_b   1.000
_cell.length_c   1.000
_cell.angle_alpha   90.00
_cell.angle_beta   90.00
_cell.angle_gamma   90.00
#
_symmetry.space_group_name_H-M   'P 1'
#
loop_
_entity.id
_entity.type
_entity.pdbx_description
1 polymer ?
#
loop_
_entity_poly.entity_id
_entity_poly.type
_entity_poly.pdbx_seq_one_letter_code
_entity_poly.pdbx_strand_id
1 'polypeptide(L)'
;IIGDINLVGKTIKEAEVYLENIFSKFYVDPFIVLGVNTKRIFLFHGASGGEARVVNLSFNNMTLFEVLASAGGISSNNSSKKIKIIRKTKNGIKIFNADLSKIDGINQGNMIMQSHDIIYITPNFNLGSEIIQDINSVFSFISSITLLWLTISQINL
;
A
#
# COMPACT_ATOMS: atom_id res chain seq x y z
N ILE A 1 20.88 24.52 -29.58
CA ILE A 1 20.59 23.54 -28.53
C ILE A 1 20.35 24.32 -27.26
N ILE A 2 19.20 24.13 -26.65
CA ILE A 2 18.83 24.76 -25.38
C ILE A 2 19.54 23.99 -24.27
N GLY A 3 20.38 24.69 -23.50
CA GLY A 3 21.11 24.10 -22.37
C GLY A 3 20.20 23.82 -21.15
N ASP A 4 20.80 23.58 -20.00
CA ASP A 4 20.07 23.33 -18.74
C ASP A 4 19.25 24.56 -18.33
N ILE A 5 17.97 24.35 -18.03
CA ILE A 5 17.04 25.40 -17.61
C ILE A 5 16.72 25.20 -16.13
N ASN A 6 16.99 26.21 -15.31
CA ASN A 6 16.65 26.17 -13.88
C ASN A 6 15.19 26.57 -13.65
N LEU A 7 14.41 25.64 -13.09
CA LEU A 7 12.99 25.81 -12.74
C LEU A 7 12.72 25.88 -11.24
N VAL A 8 13.77 25.96 -10.42
CA VAL A 8 13.65 26.00 -8.95
C VAL A 8 12.80 27.21 -8.51
N GLY A 9 11.84 26.95 -7.61
CA GLY A 9 10.95 27.97 -7.06
C GLY A 9 9.72 28.31 -7.91
N LYS A 10 9.57 27.72 -9.08
CA LYS A 10 8.38 27.89 -9.94
C LYS A 10 7.35 26.79 -9.69
N THR A 11 6.08 27.15 -9.75
CA THR A 11 5.00 26.17 -9.89
C THR A 11 5.06 25.52 -11.28
N ILE A 12 4.39 24.39 -11.48
CA ILE A 12 4.33 23.70 -12.78
C ILE A 12 3.85 24.67 -13.85
N LYS A 13 2.76 25.40 -13.58
CA LYS A 13 2.15 26.33 -14.53
C LYS A 13 3.08 27.52 -14.87
N GLU A 14 3.76 28.07 -13.91
CA GLU A 14 4.77 29.13 -14.13
C GLU A 14 5.96 28.62 -14.92
N ALA A 15 6.37 27.37 -14.69
CA ALA A 15 7.44 26.73 -15.42
C ALA A 15 7.05 26.43 -16.88
N GLU A 16 5.83 26.00 -17.14
CA GLU A 16 5.27 25.79 -18.49
C GLU A 16 5.33 27.10 -19.28
N VAL A 17 4.73 28.18 -18.76
CA VAL A 17 4.75 29.50 -19.40
C VAL A 17 6.18 30.03 -19.61
N TYR A 18 7.06 29.83 -18.63
CA TYR A 18 8.47 30.23 -18.75
C TYR A 18 9.17 29.47 -19.88
N LEU A 19 8.94 28.17 -19.97
CA LEU A 19 9.51 27.34 -21.03
C LEU A 19 8.93 27.71 -22.41
N GLU A 20 7.63 27.93 -22.54
CA GLU A 20 6.99 28.37 -23.78
C GLU A 20 7.64 29.67 -24.30
N ASN A 21 7.93 30.63 -23.41
CA ASN A 21 8.63 31.84 -23.78
C ASN A 21 10.06 31.60 -24.27
N ILE A 22 10.78 30.64 -23.70
CA ILE A 22 12.12 30.27 -24.15
C ILE A 22 12.06 29.59 -25.51
N PHE A 23 11.13 28.63 -25.68
CA PHE A 23 11.00 27.81 -26.86
C PHE A 23 10.38 28.60 -28.06
N SER A 24 9.64 29.68 -27.79
CA SER A 24 9.08 30.56 -28.83
C SER A 24 10.16 31.20 -29.72
N LYS A 25 11.42 31.24 -29.26
CA LYS A 25 12.55 31.69 -30.11
C LYS A 25 12.94 30.68 -31.20
N PHE A 26 12.52 29.43 -31.06
CA PHE A 26 12.91 28.33 -31.92
C PHE A 26 11.70 27.67 -32.62
N TYR A 27 10.52 27.79 -32.03
CA TYR A 27 9.28 27.17 -32.50
C TYR A 27 8.16 28.21 -32.58
N VAL A 28 7.30 28.06 -33.55
CA VAL A 28 6.10 28.90 -33.68
C VAL A 28 5.03 28.32 -32.78
N ASP A 29 4.52 29.11 -31.84
CA ASP A 29 3.46 28.77 -30.87
C ASP A 29 3.69 27.44 -30.12
N PRO A 30 4.79 27.35 -29.35
CA PRO A 30 5.12 26.13 -28.65
C PRO A 30 4.14 25.91 -27.46
N PHE A 31 3.58 24.72 -27.36
CA PHE A 31 2.77 24.30 -26.22
C PHE A 31 3.56 23.29 -25.38
N ILE A 32 3.75 23.58 -24.07
CA ILE A 32 4.57 22.78 -23.18
C ILE A 32 3.72 22.25 -22.02
N VAL A 33 3.81 20.95 -21.77
CA VAL A 33 3.21 20.29 -20.63
C VAL A 33 4.30 19.70 -19.75
N LEU A 34 4.34 20.13 -18.48
CA LEU A 34 5.28 19.61 -17.50
C LEU A 34 4.60 18.62 -16.55
N GLY A 35 5.20 17.44 -16.38
CA GLY A 35 4.80 16.45 -15.41
C GLY A 35 5.87 16.28 -14.33
N VAL A 36 5.47 16.24 -13.03
CA VAL A 36 6.36 15.86 -11.94
C VAL A 36 6.26 14.35 -11.73
N ASN A 37 7.28 13.63 -12.14
CA ASN A 37 7.31 12.16 -12.11
C ASN A 37 7.86 11.57 -10.80
N THR A 38 8.12 12.40 -9.78
CA THR A 38 8.72 11.97 -8.51
C THR A 38 7.70 11.77 -7.38
N LYS A 39 6.41 11.92 -7.67
CA LYS A 39 5.36 11.73 -6.67
C LYS A 39 5.18 10.25 -6.40
N ARG A 40 5.56 9.81 -5.20
CA ARG A 40 5.47 8.42 -4.77
C ARG A 40 4.96 8.33 -3.35
N ILE A 41 4.35 7.22 -3.03
CA ILE A 41 3.93 6.83 -1.68
C ILE A 41 4.57 5.50 -1.30
N PHE A 42 4.53 5.19 -0.02
CA PHE A 42 5.07 3.96 0.53
C PHE A 42 3.90 3.14 1.09
N LEU A 43 3.73 1.92 0.60
CA LEU A 43 2.73 0.99 1.06
C LEU A 43 3.41 -0.13 1.84
N PHE A 44 3.02 -0.30 3.11
CA PHE A 44 3.50 -1.36 3.98
C PHE A 44 2.37 -2.31 4.32
N HIS A 45 2.54 -3.58 3.96
CA HIS A 45 1.69 -4.66 4.42
C HIS A 45 2.27 -5.23 5.71
N GLY A 46 1.57 -5.04 6.82
CA GLY A 46 2.01 -5.51 8.12
C GLY A 46 1.63 -6.98 8.33
N ALA A 47 2.24 -7.90 7.61
CA ALA A 47 2.16 -9.34 7.90
C ALA A 47 3.58 -9.89 8.15
N SER A 48 3.71 -11.06 8.75
CA SER A 48 4.99 -11.77 8.85
C SER A 48 5.57 -11.97 7.44
N GLY A 49 6.63 -11.24 7.11
CA GLY A 49 7.18 -11.14 5.76
C GLY A 49 6.83 -9.84 5.02
N GLY A 50 6.38 -8.82 5.76
CA GLY A 50 5.85 -7.54 5.30
C GLY A 50 6.45 -7.03 3.99
N GLU A 51 5.68 -7.11 2.91
CA GLU A 51 6.04 -6.48 1.65
C GLU A 51 5.89 -4.97 1.77
N ALA A 52 6.97 -4.25 1.52
CA ALA A 52 6.94 -2.82 1.31
C ALA A 52 6.96 -2.55 -0.20
N ARG A 53 6.04 -1.72 -0.68
CA ARG A 53 5.97 -1.33 -2.08
C ARG A 53 6.02 0.19 -2.22
N VAL A 54 6.76 0.65 -3.21
CA VAL A 54 6.72 2.05 -3.63
C VAL A 54 5.73 2.16 -4.77
N VAL A 55 4.70 2.98 -4.59
CA VAL A 55 3.66 3.23 -5.60
C VAL A 55 3.83 4.64 -6.14
N ASN A 56 4.01 4.77 -7.44
CA ASN A 56 4.07 6.07 -8.09
C ASN A 56 2.67 6.64 -8.26
N LEU A 57 2.49 7.91 -7.92
CA LEU A 57 1.24 8.63 -8.17
C LEU A 57 1.22 9.09 -9.62
N SER A 58 0.58 8.31 -10.49
CA SER A 58 0.49 8.60 -11.93
C SER A 58 -0.33 9.86 -12.22
N PHE A 59 -1.26 10.21 -11.33
CA PHE A 59 -2.13 11.36 -11.44
C PHE A 59 -2.10 12.20 -10.17
N ASN A 60 -2.35 13.50 -10.31
CA ASN A 60 -2.31 14.43 -9.17
C ASN A 60 -3.37 14.17 -8.10
N ASN A 61 -4.47 13.51 -8.44
CA ASN A 61 -5.63 13.30 -7.59
C ASN A 61 -5.88 11.82 -7.30
N MET A 62 -4.83 10.97 -7.32
CA MET A 62 -4.99 9.55 -6.98
C MET A 62 -5.55 9.39 -5.57
N THR A 63 -6.62 8.62 -5.47
CA THR A 63 -7.29 8.29 -4.23
C THR A 63 -6.64 7.08 -3.53
N LEU A 64 -6.96 6.87 -2.26
CA LEU A 64 -6.52 5.67 -1.53
C LEU A 64 -6.96 4.38 -2.25
N PHE A 65 -8.19 4.33 -2.78
CA PHE A 65 -8.67 3.19 -3.54
C PHE A 65 -7.84 2.90 -4.78
N GLU A 66 -7.52 3.94 -5.58
CA GLU A 66 -6.72 3.78 -6.80
C GLU A 66 -5.29 3.33 -6.49
N VAL A 67 -4.71 3.86 -5.41
CA VAL A 67 -3.39 3.43 -4.95
C VAL A 67 -3.40 1.98 -4.51
N LEU A 68 -4.38 1.56 -3.71
CA LEU A 68 -4.51 0.16 -3.29
C LEU A 68 -4.75 -0.75 -4.50
N ALA A 69 -5.61 -0.36 -5.43
CA ALA A 69 -5.87 -1.12 -6.64
C ALA A 69 -4.62 -1.27 -7.51
N SER A 70 -3.84 -0.19 -7.70
CA SER A 70 -2.58 -0.23 -8.46
C SER A 70 -1.51 -1.10 -7.80
N ALA A 71 -1.56 -1.23 -6.48
CA ALA A 71 -0.65 -2.09 -5.71
C ALA A 71 -1.08 -3.57 -5.65
N GLY A 72 -2.20 -3.95 -6.29
CA GLY A 72 -2.73 -5.32 -6.28
C GLY A 72 -3.77 -5.58 -5.19
N GLY A 73 -4.30 -4.52 -4.56
CA GLY A 73 -5.36 -4.61 -3.55
C GLY A 73 -4.83 -4.92 -2.15
N ILE A 74 -5.74 -5.35 -1.29
CA ILE A 74 -5.45 -5.74 0.08
C ILE A 74 -5.38 -7.27 0.13
N SER A 75 -4.22 -7.80 0.50
CA SER A 75 -4.00 -9.25 0.67
C SER A 75 -4.94 -9.83 1.74
N SER A 76 -5.32 -11.11 1.62
CA SER A 76 -6.13 -11.84 2.59
C SER A 76 -5.54 -11.83 4.02
N ASN A 77 -4.23 -11.72 4.12
CA ASN A 77 -3.52 -11.66 5.40
C ASN A 77 -3.53 -10.26 6.04
N ASN A 78 -4.11 -9.27 5.36
CA ASN A 78 -4.18 -7.89 5.83
C ASN A 78 -5.63 -7.48 6.10
N SER A 79 -5.79 -6.52 7.02
CA SER A 79 -7.11 -6.05 7.44
C SER A 79 -7.54 -4.81 6.68
N SER A 80 -8.61 -4.90 5.90
CA SER A 80 -9.27 -3.74 5.32
C SER A 80 -9.89 -2.78 6.36
N LYS A 81 -10.07 -3.25 7.61
CA LYS A 81 -10.61 -2.47 8.73
C LYS A 81 -9.61 -1.54 9.40
N LYS A 82 -8.32 -1.78 9.22
CA LYS A 82 -7.25 -1.10 9.99
C LYS A 82 -6.15 -0.62 9.06
N ILE A 83 -6.48 0.38 8.23
CA ILE A 83 -5.53 1.04 7.35
C ILE A 83 -5.19 2.39 7.98
N LYS A 84 -3.90 2.70 8.09
CA LYS A 84 -3.39 3.97 8.58
C LYS A 84 -2.67 4.70 7.47
N ILE A 85 -3.03 5.96 7.25
CA ILE A 85 -2.32 6.85 6.34
C ILE A 85 -1.55 7.85 7.19
N ILE A 86 -0.24 7.84 7.07
CA ILE A 86 0.68 8.68 7.83
C ILE A 86 1.20 9.75 6.88
N ARG A 87 0.89 11.00 7.16
CA ARG A 87 1.25 12.17 6.34
C ARG A 87 2.11 13.14 7.12
N LYS A 88 3.28 13.46 6.58
CA LYS A 88 4.12 14.52 7.12
C LYS A 88 3.61 15.88 6.65
N THR A 89 3.30 16.76 7.60
CA THR A 89 2.87 18.13 7.33
C THR A 89 3.85 19.13 7.95
N LYS A 90 3.73 20.41 7.62
CA LYS A 90 4.55 21.48 8.23
C LYS A 90 4.41 21.51 9.76
N ASN A 91 3.25 21.12 10.29
CA ASN A 91 2.92 21.15 11.71
C ASN A 91 3.14 19.80 12.42
N GLY A 92 3.87 18.85 11.78
CA GLY A 92 4.13 17.53 12.33
C GLY A 92 3.48 16.40 11.53
N ILE A 93 3.33 15.25 12.15
CA ILE A 93 2.77 14.04 11.53
C ILE A 93 1.27 13.99 11.80
N LYS A 94 0.47 13.80 10.74
CA LYS A 94 -0.96 13.49 10.83
C LYS A 94 -1.20 12.03 10.48
N ILE A 95 -2.04 11.35 11.26
CA ILE A 95 -2.44 9.97 11.03
C ILE A 95 -3.95 9.96 10.74
N PHE A 96 -4.31 9.39 9.60
CA PHE A 96 -5.70 9.15 9.21
C PHE A 96 -5.95 7.65 9.30
N ASN A 97 -7.10 7.26 9.85
CA ASN A 97 -7.51 5.86 9.91
C ASN A 97 -8.58 5.62 8.86
N ALA A 98 -8.49 4.52 8.12
CA ALA A 98 -9.49 4.12 7.15
C ALA A 98 -9.97 2.69 7.43
N ASP A 99 -11.29 2.51 7.41
CA ASP A 99 -11.96 1.22 7.46
C ASP A 99 -12.70 0.99 6.14
N LEU A 100 -12.08 0.28 5.23
CA LEU A 100 -12.64 -0.03 3.90
C LEU A 100 -13.49 -1.30 3.88
N SER A 101 -13.78 -1.90 5.04
CA SER A 101 -14.67 -3.07 5.15
C SER A 101 -16.15 -2.70 5.13
N LYS A 102 -16.47 -1.43 5.25
CA LYS A 102 -17.83 -0.90 5.32
C LYS A 102 -18.09 0.11 4.20
N ILE A 103 -19.35 0.25 3.83
CA ILE A 103 -19.80 1.24 2.83
C ILE A 103 -19.44 2.67 3.27
N ASP A 104 -19.54 2.98 4.57
CA ASP A 104 -19.16 4.29 5.12
C ASP A 104 -17.65 4.59 4.94
N GLY A 105 -16.85 3.57 4.69
CA GLY A 105 -15.42 3.70 4.36
C GLY A 105 -15.15 4.31 2.98
N ILE A 106 -16.15 4.44 2.12
CA ILE A 106 -15.99 5.02 0.77
C ILE A 106 -15.40 6.42 0.83
N ASN A 107 -15.84 7.26 1.76
CA ASN A 107 -15.30 8.62 1.93
C ASN A 107 -13.80 8.60 2.30
N GLN A 108 -13.39 7.64 3.10
CA GLN A 108 -11.99 7.44 3.48
C GLN A 108 -11.19 6.87 2.31
N GLY A 109 -11.76 5.96 1.53
CA GLY A 109 -11.18 5.39 0.33
C GLY A 109 -11.00 6.41 -0.81
N ASN A 110 -11.86 7.43 -0.87
CA ASN A 110 -11.77 8.54 -1.82
C ASN A 110 -10.81 9.66 -1.38
N MET A 111 -10.14 9.49 -0.24
CA MET A 111 -9.13 10.45 0.21
C MET A 111 -8.00 10.55 -0.80
N ILE A 112 -7.70 11.78 -1.24
CA ILE A 112 -6.60 12.05 -2.17
C ILE A 112 -5.27 11.85 -1.46
N MET A 113 -4.42 11.03 -2.06
CA MET A 113 -3.09 10.72 -1.57
C MET A 113 -2.09 11.82 -1.97
N GLN A 114 -1.14 12.08 -1.08
CA GLN A 114 -0.08 13.06 -1.30
C GLN A 114 1.28 12.37 -1.43
N SER A 115 2.20 13.04 -2.12
CA SER A 115 3.58 12.55 -2.22
C SER A 115 4.18 12.32 -0.83
N HIS A 116 4.87 11.19 -0.67
CA HIS A 116 5.49 10.72 0.57
C HIS A 116 4.51 10.30 1.68
N ASP A 117 3.22 10.14 1.39
CA ASP A 117 2.34 9.46 2.32
C ASP A 117 2.81 8.02 2.54
N ILE A 118 2.63 7.54 3.76
CA ILE A 118 2.88 6.15 4.12
C ILE A 118 1.54 5.50 4.43
N ILE A 119 1.20 4.46 3.67
CA ILE A 119 0.03 3.63 3.94
C ILE A 119 0.51 2.39 4.69
N TYR A 120 -0.01 2.18 5.87
CA TYR A 120 0.23 1.00 6.68
C TYR A 120 -1.06 0.20 6.82
N ILE A 121 -1.06 -1.02 6.30
CA ILE A 121 -2.19 -1.94 6.41
C ILE A 121 -1.87 -2.92 7.54
N THR A 122 -2.67 -2.89 8.60
CA THR A 122 -2.46 -3.77 9.75
C THR A 122 -2.70 -5.23 9.36
N PRO A 123 -1.85 -6.17 9.81
CA PRO A 123 -2.05 -7.58 9.52
C PRO A 123 -3.31 -8.12 10.19
N ASN A 124 -3.93 -9.09 9.55
CA ASN A 124 -5.05 -9.84 10.11
C ASN A 124 -4.46 -11.03 10.89
N PHE A 125 -4.35 -10.90 12.20
CA PHE A 125 -3.92 -12.02 13.03
C PHE A 125 -5.10 -12.99 13.18
N ASN A 126 -5.14 -14.03 12.37
CA ASN A 126 -6.03 -15.17 12.55
C ASN A 126 -5.41 -16.11 13.61
N LEU A 127 -5.48 -15.73 14.87
CA LEU A 127 -5.06 -16.58 15.98
C LEU A 127 -5.72 -17.98 15.94
N GLY A 128 -6.90 -18.09 15.33
CA GLY A 128 -7.61 -19.35 15.21
C GLY A 128 -6.96 -20.37 14.27
N SER A 129 -6.35 -19.95 13.17
CA SER A 129 -5.78 -20.88 12.18
C SER A 129 -4.44 -21.49 12.66
N GLU A 130 -3.62 -20.74 13.37
CA GLU A 130 -2.37 -21.26 13.94
C GLU A 130 -2.66 -22.23 15.10
N ILE A 131 -3.58 -21.88 15.98
CA ILE A 131 -4.01 -22.77 17.11
C ILE A 131 -4.65 -24.05 16.57
N ILE A 132 -5.48 -23.99 15.51
CA ILE A 132 -6.12 -25.17 14.93
C ILE A 132 -5.09 -26.09 14.25
N GLN A 133 -4.06 -25.54 13.60
CA GLN A 133 -3.00 -26.37 13.03
C GLN A 133 -2.19 -27.10 14.09
N ASP A 134 -1.83 -26.41 15.18
CA ASP A 134 -1.13 -27.03 16.30
C ASP A 134 -1.98 -28.10 17.00
N ILE A 135 -3.28 -27.85 17.20
CA ILE A 135 -4.21 -28.82 17.79
C ILE A 135 -4.34 -30.06 16.88
N ASN A 136 -4.50 -29.89 15.57
CA ASN A 136 -4.58 -31.00 14.64
C ASN A 136 -3.32 -31.88 14.64
N SER A 137 -2.14 -31.28 14.80
CA SER A 137 -0.88 -32.03 14.94
C SER A 137 -0.86 -32.87 16.19
N VAL A 138 -1.34 -32.31 17.32
CA VAL A 138 -1.43 -33.01 18.59
C VAL A 138 -2.47 -34.13 18.53
N PHE A 139 -3.63 -33.91 17.91
CA PHE A 139 -4.66 -34.93 17.74
C PHE A 139 -4.18 -36.09 16.85
N SER A 140 -3.47 -35.83 15.77
CA SER A 140 -2.93 -36.89 14.92
C SER A 140 -1.86 -37.73 15.63
N PHE A 141 -1.06 -37.10 16.50
CA PHE A 141 -0.07 -37.81 17.32
C PHE A 141 -0.72 -38.69 18.35
N ILE A 142 -1.74 -38.22 19.05
CA ILE A 142 -2.50 -39.02 20.04
C ILE A 142 -3.22 -40.18 19.34
N SER A 143 -3.80 -39.97 18.17
CA SER A 143 -4.47 -41.05 17.40
C SER A 143 -3.52 -42.14 16.99
N SER A 144 -2.29 -41.81 16.57
CA SER A 144 -1.28 -42.81 16.19
C SER A 144 -0.80 -43.62 17.38
N ILE A 145 -0.66 -43.02 18.58
CA ILE A 145 -0.30 -43.73 19.80
C ILE A 145 -1.42 -44.69 20.23
N THR A 146 -2.69 -44.26 20.16
CA THR A 146 -3.83 -45.12 20.50
C THR A 146 -3.99 -46.29 19.56
N LEU A 147 -3.75 -46.11 18.28
CA LEU A 147 -3.73 -47.20 17.28
C LEU A 147 -2.61 -48.20 17.55
N LEU A 148 -1.40 -47.71 17.85
CA LEU A 148 -0.28 -48.55 18.22
C LEU A 148 -0.57 -49.39 19.49
N TRP A 149 -1.17 -48.79 20.51
CA TRP A 149 -1.53 -49.48 21.74
C TRP A 149 -2.60 -50.57 21.49
N LEU A 150 -3.61 -50.28 20.67
CA LEU A 150 -4.64 -51.25 20.30
C LEU A 150 -4.06 -52.45 19.52
N THR A 151 -3.13 -52.22 18.58
CA THR A 151 -2.48 -53.32 17.85
C THR A 151 -1.62 -54.21 18.74
N ILE A 152 -0.88 -53.62 19.69
CA ILE A 152 -0.06 -54.37 20.65
C ILE A 152 -0.97 -55.18 21.63
N SER A 153 -2.08 -54.62 22.05
CA SER A 153 -3.01 -55.34 22.96
C SER A 153 -3.69 -56.52 22.29
N GLN A 154 -3.87 -56.51 20.98
CA GLN A 154 -4.42 -57.65 20.21
C GLN A 154 -3.41 -58.77 19.92
N ILE A 155 -2.11 -58.49 19.96
CA ILE A 155 -1.06 -59.47 19.73
C ILE A 155 -0.77 -60.26 21.02
N ASN A 156 -1.11 -59.73 22.20
CA ASN A 156 -0.90 -60.34 23.51
C ASN A 156 -2.11 -61.13 24.04
N LEU A 157 -3.12 -61.38 23.24
CA LEU A 157 -4.27 -62.26 23.48
C LEU A 157 -4.17 -63.48 22.61
#